data_e58c80b8c5d97d44c440840d7905fed8
#
_entry.id   e58c80b8c5d97d44c440840d7905fed8
#
_cell.length_a   1.000
_cell.length_b   1.000
_cell.length_c   1.000
_cell.angle_alpha   90.00
_cell.angle_beta   90.00
_cell.angle_gamma   90.00
#
_symmetry.space_group_name_H-M   'P 1'
#
loop_
_entity.id
_entity.type
_entity.pdbx_description
1 polymer ?
#
loop_
_entity_poly.entity_id
_entity_poly.type
_entity_poly.pdbx_seq_one_letter_code
_entity_poly.pdbx_strand_id
1 'polypeptide(L)'
;MQIEIRSTDRLRGAKALDLDPVLTSLGHAMRDAPVDLARLRVVCDWVQYKQNFREPVDVRRIVPHALEAVRARRNGANGAAGSEGAHDAYEVAVDLRRTESVDLAAQLACALAPAHAHDAICDLRQYLEGWGSGRASCMWGFNALYWNALGLWEQATGREYEQALPGGESDARNTAAAREMILELFRVWDGLAERRALPEDLHVLELGVGNGNQARVWLDEFRRLDRERHGEYYRRLHYLMGDYSPHVLERARENVRHHAERVSSLVLDARSSSATLGFLRSKAFLIYISNVYDNLPTDEIVRLGGHLFRVETRAYLPGLTAAQIASDLEMRPEELPDLVGRLVQLGPELLAAAAPERFPGGPLAAVAFWRAVWEGVRLQERYVPIEELDTYEVAPGIGGEILRPIVEANGDVRMHVSNGAAASFIDSLPLLHPFGVLQCHDLFITEIEQYQTGFRGPGKYDGSVVNWVNGPLLAALGRRHGFDVSFQPFGHRTGSNVTTLTARVRE
;
A
#
# COMPACT_ATOMS: atom_id res chain seq x y z
N MET A 1 -0.94 28.55 -15.14
CA MET A 1 -1.68 27.30 -14.96
C MET A 1 -1.04 26.22 -15.83
N GLN A 2 -0.87 25.04 -15.27
CA GLN A 2 -0.41 23.83 -15.98
C GLN A 2 -1.51 22.78 -15.91
N ILE A 3 -1.85 22.16 -17.04
CA ILE A 3 -2.78 21.03 -17.09
C ILE A 3 -1.98 19.80 -17.53
N GLU A 4 -2.01 18.78 -16.71
CA GLU A 4 -1.35 17.49 -16.97
C GLU A 4 -2.39 16.39 -17.05
N ILE A 5 -2.32 15.57 -18.09
CA ILE A 5 -3.23 14.44 -18.31
C ILE A 5 -2.41 13.16 -18.22
N ARG A 6 -2.75 12.32 -17.24
CA ARG A 6 -2.10 11.02 -17.01
C ARG A 6 -3.06 9.89 -17.34
N SER A 7 -2.80 9.19 -18.40
CA SER A 7 -3.56 8.01 -18.78
C SER A 7 -2.71 6.75 -18.62
N THR A 8 -3.31 5.67 -18.13
CA THR A 8 -2.61 4.39 -18.04
C THR A 8 -2.50 3.75 -19.44
N ASP A 9 -1.48 2.92 -19.66
CA ASP A 9 -1.31 2.15 -20.91
C ASP A 9 -2.51 1.24 -21.23
N ARG A 10 -3.33 0.91 -20.24
CA ARG A 10 -4.58 0.15 -20.42
C ARG A 10 -5.63 0.88 -21.24
N LEU A 11 -5.54 2.21 -21.38
CA LEU A 11 -6.43 3.01 -22.23
C LEU A 11 -6.05 2.94 -23.70
N ARG A 12 -4.89 2.42 -24.07
CA ARG A 12 -4.45 2.33 -25.49
C ARG A 12 -5.33 1.44 -26.37
N GLY A 13 -6.22 0.62 -25.79
CA GLY A 13 -7.18 -0.22 -26.53
C GLY A 13 -8.65 0.08 -26.25
N ALA A 14 -8.95 0.99 -25.31
CA ALA A 14 -10.31 1.41 -24.97
C ALA A 14 -10.71 2.63 -25.81
N LYS A 15 -12.02 2.95 -25.84
CA LYS A 15 -12.54 4.19 -26.44
C LYS A 15 -11.65 5.37 -26.08
N ALA A 16 -11.32 6.20 -27.09
CA ALA A 16 -10.59 7.45 -26.86
C ALA A 16 -11.21 8.18 -25.65
N LEU A 17 -10.35 8.58 -24.70
CA LEU A 17 -10.80 9.30 -23.51
C LEU A 17 -11.39 10.63 -23.97
N ASP A 18 -12.68 10.83 -23.74
CA ASP A 18 -13.33 12.11 -24.01
C ASP A 18 -12.99 13.08 -22.87
N LEU A 19 -12.12 14.04 -23.17
CA LEU A 19 -11.70 15.09 -22.24
C LEU A 19 -12.56 16.35 -22.34
N ASP A 20 -13.41 16.47 -23.35
CA ASP A 20 -14.22 17.67 -23.57
C ASP A 20 -15.09 18.04 -22.37
N PRO A 21 -15.75 17.09 -21.66
CA PRO A 21 -16.51 17.44 -20.44
C PRO A 21 -15.63 18.00 -19.34
N VAL A 22 -14.41 17.47 -19.17
CA VAL A 22 -13.46 17.94 -18.13
C VAL A 22 -12.95 19.33 -18.47
N LEU A 23 -12.49 19.54 -19.70
CA LEU A 23 -11.94 20.83 -20.14
C LEU A 23 -13.01 21.92 -20.19
N THR A 24 -14.23 21.58 -20.60
CA THR A 24 -15.38 22.50 -20.61
C THR A 24 -15.76 22.91 -19.18
N SER A 25 -15.91 21.93 -18.28
CA SER A 25 -16.25 22.18 -16.87
C SER A 25 -15.16 22.99 -16.16
N LEU A 26 -13.88 22.67 -16.42
CA LEU A 26 -12.74 23.41 -15.90
C LEU A 26 -12.74 24.86 -16.42
N GLY A 27 -12.95 25.07 -17.72
CA GLY A 27 -13.04 26.38 -18.33
C GLY A 27 -14.20 27.24 -17.79
N HIS A 28 -15.33 26.62 -17.43
CA HIS A 28 -16.43 27.28 -16.74
C HIS A 28 -16.06 27.66 -15.29
N ALA A 29 -15.56 26.72 -14.52
CA ALA A 29 -15.19 26.94 -13.11
C ALA A 29 -14.10 28.02 -12.95
N MET A 30 -13.16 28.10 -13.89
CA MET A 30 -12.06 29.05 -13.87
C MET A 30 -12.46 30.50 -14.23
N ARG A 31 -13.55 30.72 -14.96
CA ARG A 31 -13.99 32.08 -15.33
C ARG A 31 -14.32 32.96 -14.14
N ASP A 32 -14.89 32.35 -13.12
CA ASP A 32 -15.39 33.01 -11.92
C ASP A 32 -14.50 32.74 -10.68
N ALA A 33 -13.41 31.98 -10.86
CA ALA A 33 -12.55 31.58 -9.76
C ALA A 33 -11.59 32.72 -9.36
N PRO A 34 -11.56 33.12 -8.09
CA PRO A 34 -10.63 34.14 -7.57
C PRO A 34 -9.21 33.59 -7.34
N VAL A 35 -8.83 32.50 -8.03
CA VAL A 35 -7.55 31.80 -7.86
C VAL A 35 -6.50 32.41 -8.79
N ASP A 36 -5.30 32.64 -8.27
CA ASP A 36 -4.15 32.98 -9.10
C ASP A 36 -3.78 31.77 -9.99
N LEU A 37 -4.19 31.87 -11.26
CA LEU A 37 -3.97 30.79 -12.24
C LEU A 37 -2.47 30.45 -12.43
N ALA A 38 -1.55 31.33 -12.11
CA ALA A 38 -0.12 31.06 -12.17
C ALA A 38 0.32 30.03 -11.13
N ARG A 39 -0.43 29.88 -10.05
CA ARG A 39 -0.18 28.97 -8.93
C ARG A 39 -1.09 27.75 -8.92
N LEU A 40 -1.88 27.56 -9.96
CA LEU A 40 -2.78 26.43 -10.11
C LEU A 40 -2.18 25.40 -11.04
N ARG A 41 -2.07 24.16 -10.56
CA ARG A 41 -1.82 22.96 -11.36
C ARG A 41 -3.09 22.12 -11.40
N VAL A 42 -3.44 21.58 -12.54
CA VAL A 42 -4.54 20.64 -12.71
C VAL A 42 -3.97 19.31 -13.20
N VAL A 43 -4.26 18.24 -12.50
CA VAL A 43 -3.83 16.89 -12.86
C VAL A 43 -5.07 16.03 -13.09
N CYS A 44 -5.23 15.55 -14.32
CA CYS A 44 -6.29 14.64 -14.68
C CYS A 44 -5.72 13.22 -14.68
N ASP A 45 -6.05 12.45 -13.66
CA ASP A 45 -5.55 11.09 -13.45
C ASP A 45 -6.60 10.05 -13.82
N TRP A 46 -6.19 8.97 -14.47
CA TRP A 46 -6.96 7.74 -14.45
C TRP A 46 -6.60 6.94 -13.21
N VAL A 47 -7.46 6.99 -12.18
CA VAL A 47 -7.23 6.26 -10.93
C VAL A 47 -7.49 4.78 -11.15
N GLN A 48 -6.50 3.94 -10.85
CA GLN A 48 -6.54 2.52 -11.17
C GLN A 48 -7.68 1.78 -10.45
N TYR A 49 -7.87 2.05 -9.17
CA TYR A 49 -8.90 1.40 -8.37
C TYR A 49 -10.16 2.26 -8.34
N LYS A 50 -11.32 1.68 -8.74
CA LYS A 50 -12.61 2.38 -8.70
C LYS A 50 -12.98 2.76 -7.28
N GLN A 51 -12.74 1.86 -6.33
CA GLN A 51 -12.84 2.14 -4.90
C GLN A 51 -11.47 2.57 -4.40
N ASN A 52 -11.37 3.79 -3.91
CA ASN A 52 -10.15 4.38 -3.41
C ASN A 52 -10.48 5.44 -2.34
N PHE A 53 -9.45 6.09 -1.82
CA PHE A 53 -9.58 7.07 -0.74
C PHE A 53 -9.75 8.53 -1.23
N ARG A 54 -9.87 8.76 -2.54
CA ARG A 54 -9.96 10.10 -3.12
C ARG A 54 -11.39 10.48 -3.44
N GLU A 55 -11.66 11.78 -3.40
CA GLU A 55 -12.84 12.34 -4.05
C GLU A 55 -12.68 12.35 -5.58
N PRO A 56 -13.75 12.47 -6.37
CA PRO A 56 -13.65 12.64 -7.82
C PRO A 56 -12.85 13.88 -8.24
N VAL A 57 -12.91 14.92 -7.41
CA VAL A 57 -12.08 16.14 -7.51
C VAL A 57 -11.48 16.42 -6.15
N ASP A 58 -10.15 16.34 -6.06
CA ASP A 58 -9.39 16.67 -4.86
C ASP A 58 -8.62 17.96 -5.02
N VAL A 59 -8.51 18.71 -3.92
CA VAL A 59 -7.63 19.89 -3.83
C VAL A 59 -6.49 19.60 -2.87
N ARG A 60 -5.27 19.80 -3.34
CA ARG A 60 -4.04 19.62 -2.58
C ARG A 60 -3.33 20.94 -2.43
N ARG A 61 -3.10 21.36 -1.21
CA ARG A 61 -2.27 22.53 -0.92
C ARG A 61 -0.81 22.19 -1.11
N ILE A 62 -0.07 23.02 -1.81
CA ILE A 62 1.39 22.93 -1.97
C ILE A 62 1.99 23.99 -1.05
N VAL A 63 2.57 23.55 0.07
CA VAL A 63 3.21 24.45 1.02
C VAL A 63 4.53 24.98 0.41
N PRO A 64 4.80 26.30 0.41
CA PRO A 64 6.02 26.84 -0.18
C PRO A 64 7.25 26.45 0.62
N HIS A 65 8.39 26.27 -0.05
CA HIS A 65 9.69 26.08 0.60
C HIS A 65 10.08 27.30 1.44
N ALA A 66 10.81 27.07 2.54
CA ALA A 66 11.19 28.13 3.48
C ALA A 66 11.92 29.31 2.82
N LEU A 67 12.81 29.04 1.88
CA LEU A 67 13.54 30.08 1.12
C LEU A 67 12.63 30.91 0.21
N GLU A 68 11.63 30.28 -0.41
CA GLU A 68 10.64 30.97 -1.24
C GLU A 68 9.69 31.81 -0.38
N ALA A 69 9.29 31.31 0.77
CA ALA A 69 8.48 32.04 1.74
C ALA A 69 9.21 33.30 2.25
N VAL A 70 10.52 33.21 2.52
CA VAL A 70 11.36 34.36 2.92
C VAL A 70 11.51 35.37 1.76
N ARG A 71 11.76 34.90 0.52
CA ARG A 71 11.86 35.77 -0.66
C ARG A 71 10.54 36.49 -0.94
N ALA A 72 9.42 35.79 -0.84
CA ALA A 72 8.09 36.36 -1.02
C ALA A 72 7.78 37.44 0.05
N ARG A 73 8.15 37.20 1.32
CA ARG A 73 8.03 38.21 2.41
C ARG A 73 8.88 39.45 2.17
N ARG A 74 10.12 39.29 1.64
CA ARG A 74 11.01 40.42 1.31
C ARG A 74 10.47 41.26 0.14
N ASN A 75 9.85 40.64 -0.85
CA ASN A 75 9.31 41.30 -2.04
C ASN A 75 7.92 41.92 -1.80
N GLY A 76 7.19 41.44 -0.78
CA GLY A 76 5.85 41.90 -0.40
C GLY A 76 5.82 42.91 0.78
N ALA A 77 6.96 43.47 1.16
CA ALA A 77 7.17 44.21 2.43
C ALA A 77 6.36 45.53 2.59
N ASN A 78 5.40 45.84 1.74
CA ASN A 78 4.57 47.04 1.85
C ASN A 78 3.05 46.82 1.84
N GLY A 79 2.55 45.69 2.28
CA GLY A 79 1.09 45.48 2.32
C GLY A 79 0.63 44.44 3.32
N ALA A 80 -0.08 44.91 4.33
CA ALA A 80 -1.00 44.23 5.23
C ALA A 80 -0.56 42.86 5.81
N ALA A 81 -0.19 42.88 7.08
CA ALA A 81 -0.18 41.70 7.94
C ALA A 81 -1.58 41.08 7.96
N GLY A 82 -1.73 39.86 7.44
CA GLY A 82 -2.98 39.12 7.61
C GLY A 82 -3.38 38.10 6.55
N SER A 83 -2.50 37.53 5.74
CA SER A 83 -2.94 36.41 4.90
C SER A 83 -1.89 35.28 4.84
N GLU A 84 -2.00 34.33 5.73
CA GLU A 84 -1.24 33.05 5.63
C GLU A 84 -1.52 32.29 4.31
N GLY A 85 -2.62 32.60 3.60
CA GLY A 85 -3.02 31.96 2.34
C GLY A 85 -2.54 32.61 1.04
N ALA A 86 -1.91 33.80 1.08
CA ALA A 86 -1.59 34.58 -0.15
C ALA A 86 -0.41 34.00 -0.98
N HIS A 87 0.30 32.99 -0.48
CA HIS A 87 1.51 32.43 -1.12
C HIS A 87 1.39 30.95 -1.47
N ASP A 88 0.30 30.29 -1.13
CA ASP A 88 0.13 28.87 -1.40
C ASP A 88 -0.18 28.60 -2.88
N ALA A 89 0.42 27.53 -3.41
CA ALA A 89 0.01 26.94 -4.67
C ALA A 89 -0.94 25.76 -4.41
N TYR A 90 -1.73 25.44 -5.41
CA TYR A 90 -2.71 24.36 -5.31
C TYR A 90 -2.61 23.42 -6.50
N GLU A 91 -2.80 22.12 -6.23
CA GLU A 91 -3.05 21.11 -7.25
C GLU A 91 -4.50 20.66 -7.15
N VAL A 92 -5.23 20.75 -8.27
CA VAL A 92 -6.56 20.16 -8.41
C VAL A 92 -6.40 18.85 -9.16
N ALA A 93 -6.75 17.74 -8.53
CA ALA A 93 -6.68 16.41 -9.11
C ALA A 93 -8.07 15.92 -9.48
N VAL A 94 -8.25 15.54 -10.74
CA VAL A 94 -9.51 15.03 -11.30
C VAL A 94 -9.36 13.54 -11.60
N ASP A 95 -10.24 12.70 -11.04
CA ASP A 95 -10.30 11.28 -11.36
C ASP A 95 -11.15 11.06 -12.62
N LEU A 96 -10.48 10.87 -13.75
CA LEU A 96 -11.10 10.67 -15.07
C LEU A 96 -12.04 9.45 -15.13
N ARG A 97 -11.87 8.49 -14.23
CA ARG A 97 -12.68 7.27 -14.17
C ARG A 97 -14.08 7.51 -13.58
N ARG A 98 -14.23 8.60 -12.79
CA ARG A 98 -15.46 8.93 -12.07
C ARG A 98 -16.15 10.20 -12.56
N THR A 99 -15.65 10.85 -13.59
CA THR A 99 -16.22 12.11 -14.12
C THR A 99 -17.68 11.99 -14.56
N GLU A 100 -18.07 10.83 -15.10
CA GLU A 100 -19.47 10.59 -15.53
C GLU A 100 -20.45 10.39 -14.36
N SER A 101 -19.96 10.14 -13.16
CA SER A 101 -20.78 9.80 -11.98
C SER A 101 -21.08 11.00 -11.09
N VAL A 102 -20.58 12.19 -11.41
CA VAL A 102 -20.66 13.39 -10.58
C VAL A 102 -20.94 14.65 -11.42
N ASP A 103 -21.50 15.67 -10.78
CA ASP A 103 -21.53 17.03 -11.36
C ASP A 103 -20.12 17.65 -11.28
N LEU A 104 -19.32 17.39 -12.30
CA LEU A 104 -17.93 17.81 -12.38
C LEU A 104 -17.80 19.35 -12.34
N ALA A 105 -18.74 20.06 -12.96
CA ALA A 105 -18.71 21.54 -12.98
C ALA A 105 -18.91 22.10 -11.57
N ALA A 106 -19.87 21.58 -10.84
CA ALA A 106 -20.12 22.00 -9.45
C ALA A 106 -18.93 21.64 -8.53
N GLN A 107 -18.35 20.44 -8.68
CA GLN A 107 -17.19 20.03 -7.88
C GLN A 107 -15.94 20.86 -8.18
N LEU A 108 -15.67 21.17 -9.45
CA LEU A 108 -14.56 22.04 -9.83
C LEU A 108 -14.79 23.49 -9.37
N ALA A 109 -15.99 24.02 -9.47
CA ALA A 109 -16.32 25.34 -8.95
C ALA A 109 -16.09 25.42 -7.44
N CYS A 110 -16.50 24.39 -6.71
CA CYS A 110 -16.25 24.24 -5.29
C CYS A 110 -14.75 24.15 -4.98
N ALA A 111 -14.00 23.34 -5.74
CA ALA A 111 -12.56 23.14 -5.60
C ALA A 111 -11.75 24.42 -5.85
N LEU A 112 -12.22 25.29 -6.72
CA LEU A 112 -11.58 26.55 -7.08
C LEU A 112 -12.12 27.76 -6.28
N ALA A 113 -13.02 27.55 -5.35
CA ALA A 113 -13.57 28.58 -4.48
C ALA A 113 -12.47 29.22 -3.59
N PRO A 114 -12.68 30.45 -3.08
CA PRO A 114 -11.73 31.09 -2.17
C PRO A 114 -11.42 30.25 -0.92
N ALA A 115 -10.26 30.48 -0.30
CA ALA A 115 -9.81 29.73 0.87
C ALA A 115 -10.85 29.70 2.01
N HIS A 116 -11.58 30.82 2.26
CA HIS A 116 -12.64 30.85 3.26
C HIS A 116 -13.87 30.01 2.91
N ALA A 117 -14.13 29.75 1.61
CA ALA A 117 -15.16 28.82 1.19
C ALA A 117 -14.67 27.37 1.30
N HIS A 118 -13.36 27.14 1.16
CA HIS A 118 -12.73 25.84 1.47
C HIS A 118 -12.87 25.50 2.94
N ASP A 119 -12.69 26.45 3.84
CA ASP A 119 -12.89 26.22 5.28
C ASP A 119 -14.33 25.80 5.56
N ALA A 120 -15.32 26.46 4.95
CA ALA A 120 -16.72 26.08 5.05
C ALA A 120 -17.03 24.67 4.50
N ILE A 121 -16.29 24.21 3.47
CA ILE A 121 -16.40 22.85 2.94
C ILE A 121 -15.68 21.86 3.86
N CYS A 122 -14.53 22.24 4.42
CA CYS A 122 -13.83 21.46 5.42
C CYS A 122 -14.67 21.25 6.69
N ASP A 123 -15.49 22.23 7.07
CA ASP A 123 -16.44 22.14 8.20
C ASP A 123 -17.52 21.05 7.99
N LEU A 124 -17.73 20.60 6.74
CA LEU A 124 -18.59 19.46 6.42
C LEU A 124 -17.86 18.09 6.49
N ARG A 125 -16.62 18.05 6.95
CA ARG A 125 -15.81 16.84 7.07
C ARG A 125 -15.60 16.46 8.52
N GLN A 126 -15.87 15.21 8.86
CA GLN A 126 -15.51 14.67 10.15
C GLN A 126 -14.11 14.04 10.06
N TYR A 127 -13.11 14.75 10.55
CA TYR A 127 -11.72 14.23 10.55
C TYR A 127 -11.56 13.14 11.61
N LEU A 128 -10.92 12.04 11.19
CA LEU A 128 -10.63 10.88 12.05
C LEU A 128 -9.23 10.98 12.67
N GLU A 129 -8.36 11.79 12.08
CA GLU A 129 -6.97 11.99 12.50
C GLU A 129 -6.47 13.39 12.14
N GLY A 130 -5.33 13.78 12.70
CA GLY A 130 -4.60 14.97 12.31
C GLY A 130 -3.77 14.76 11.04
N TRP A 131 -3.09 15.83 10.58
CA TRP A 131 -2.12 15.73 9.50
C TRP A 131 -0.92 14.88 9.93
N GLY A 132 -0.52 13.93 9.08
CA GLY A 132 0.62 13.06 9.28
C GLY A 132 1.21 12.51 7.99
N SER A 133 2.29 11.76 8.08
CA SER A 133 2.84 11.02 6.95
C SER A 133 1.85 9.95 6.48
N GLY A 134 1.87 9.63 5.19
CA GLY A 134 0.97 8.62 4.60
C GLY A 134 1.06 7.27 5.32
N ARG A 135 2.27 6.84 5.70
CA ARG A 135 2.51 5.59 6.44
C ARG A 135 1.93 5.57 7.87
N ALA A 136 1.61 6.74 8.43
CA ALA A 136 1.04 6.85 9.78
C ALA A 136 -0.49 6.99 9.77
N SER A 137 -1.13 7.06 8.58
CA SER A 137 -2.57 7.22 8.48
C SER A 137 -3.32 6.01 9.06
N CYS A 138 -4.47 6.28 9.67
CA CYS A 138 -5.36 5.25 10.23
C CYS A 138 -5.86 4.24 9.19
N MET A 139 -5.76 4.54 7.89
CA MET A 139 -6.08 3.57 6.84
C MET A 139 -5.26 2.28 6.96
N TRP A 140 -3.99 2.39 7.40
CA TRP A 140 -3.15 1.20 7.65
C TRP A 140 -3.56 0.46 8.91
N GLY A 141 -4.14 1.16 9.88
CA GLY A 141 -4.79 0.55 11.05
C GLY A 141 -6.01 -0.28 10.64
N PHE A 142 -6.85 0.23 9.73
CA PHE A 142 -7.95 -0.56 9.15
C PHE A 142 -7.46 -1.76 8.35
N ASN A 143 -6.38 -1.60 7.59
CA ASN A 143 -5.76 -2.72 6.87
C ASN A 143 -5.29 -3.82 7.83
N ALA A 144 -4.60 -3.44 8.91
CA ALA A 144 -4.17 -4.38 9.93
C ALA A 144 -5.38 -5.06 10.62
N LEU A 145 -6.43 -4.29 10.91
CA LEU A 145 -7.67 -4.79 11.49
C LEU A 145 -8.34 -5.84 10.59
N TYR A 146 -8.38 -5.60 9.27
CA TYR A 146 -8.96 -6.52 8.31
C TYR A 146 -8.31 -7.91 8.39
N TRP A 147 -6.98 -7.96 8.36
CA TRP A 147 -6.26 -9.22 8.42
C TRP A 147 -6.34 -9.89 9.80
N ASN A 148 -6.34 -9.10 10.89
CA ASN A 148 -6.48 -9.63 12.25
C ASN A 148 -7.87 -10.16 12.56
N ALA A 149 -8.92 -9.53 12.05
CA ALA A 149 -10.32 -9.90 12.28
C ALA A 149 -10.99 -10.49 11.04
N LEU A 150 -10.19 -11.09 10.13
CA LEU A 150 -10.64 -11.60 8.83
C LEU A 150 -11.84 -12.54 8.96
N GLY A 151 -11.83 -13.44 9.93
CA GLY A 151 -12.94 -14.38 10.13
C GLY A 151 -14.28 -13.70 10.41
N LEU A 152 -14.29 -12.61 11.19
CA LEU A 152 -15.49 -11.82 11.44
C LEU A 152 -15.94 -11.03 10.20
N TRP A 153 -14.99 -10.52 9.43
CA TRP A 153 -15.29 -9.85 8.17
C TRP A 153 -15.92 -10.81 7.17
N GLU A 154 -15.34 -12.00 6.99
CA GLU A 154 -15.86 -13.05 6.12
C GLU A 154 -17.27 -13.50 6.56
N GLN A 155 -17.49 -13.68 7.87
CA GLN A 155 -18.79 -13.99 8.43
C GLN A 155 -19.83 -12.89 8.13
N ALA A 156 -19.45 -11.62 8.27
CA ALA A 156 -20.34 -10.49 8.01
C ALA A 156 -20.64 -10.28 6.52
N THR A 157 -19.72 -10.66 5.64
CA THR A 157 -19.86 -10.50 4.17
C THR A 157 -20.41 -11.75 3.48
N GLY A 158 -20.36 -12.90 4.14
CA GLY A 158 -20.77 -14.20 3.58
C GLY A 158 -19.83 -14.74 2.50
N ARG A 159 -18.60 -14.24 2.41
CA ARG A 159 -17.61 -14.69 1.42
C ARG A 159 -16.19 -14.70 2.00
N GLU A 160 -15.36 -15.62 1.52
CA GLU A 160 -13.94 -15.67 1.84
C GLU A 160 -13.15 -14.60 1.05
N TYR A 161 -12.04 -14.11 1.62
CA TYR A 161 -11.25 -13.03 1.01
C TYR A 161 -10.70 -13.39 -0.37
N GLU A 162 -10.32 -14.66 -0.61
CA GLU A 162 -9.84 -15.11 -1.92
C GLU A 162 -10.89 -14.95 -3.01
N GLN A 163 -12.19 -15.10 -2.68
CA GLN A 163 -13.28 -14.91 -3.62
C GLN A 163 -13.44 -13.44 -4.07
N ALA A 164 -12.89 -12.50 -3.32
CA ALA A 164 -12.82 -11.10 -3.71
C ALA A 164 -11.72 -10.86 -4.76
N LEU A 165 -10.71 -11.73 -4.87
CA LEU A 165 -9.60 -11.57 -5.81
C LEU A 165 -10.06 -11.74 -7.27
N PRO A 166 -9.42 -11.04 -8.24
CA PRO A 166 -9.69 -11.24 -9.65
C PRO A 166 -9.50 -12.72 -10.05
N GLY A 167 -10.60 -13.38 -10.47
CA GLY A 167 -10.60 -14.80 -10.80
C GLY A 167 -10.85 -15.75 -9.63
N GLY A 168 -11.14 -15.23 -8.42
CA GLY A 168 -11.58 -16.01 -7.27
C GLY A 168 -10.50 -16.77 -6.52
N GLU A 169 -9.22 -16.57 -6.86
CA GLU A 169 -8.08 -17.19 -6.18
C GLU A 169 -6.80 -16.34 -6.32
N SER A 170 -5.85 -16.53 -5.42
CA SER A 170 -4.55 -15.87 -5.48
C SER A 170 -3.72 -16.37 -6.68
N ASP A 171 -3.02 -15.46 -7.37
CA ASP A 171 -2.05 -15.79 -8.42
C ASP A 171 -0.94 -16.72 -7.91
N ALA A 172 -0.56 -16.55 -6.65
CA ALA A 172 0.45 -17.36 -5.98
C ALA A 172 0.04 -18.83 -5.83
N ARG A 173 -1.27 -19.15 -5.77
CA ARG A 173 -1.78 -20.52 -5.69
C ARG A 173 -1.66 -21.25 -7.03
N ASN A 174 -0.43 -21.42 -7.47
CA ASN A 174 -0.12 -21.99 -8.78
C ASN A 174 0.92 -23.12 -8.67
N THR A 175 0.48 -24.34 -9.02
CA THR A 175 1.35 -25.53 -8.95
C THR A 175 2.57 -25.42 -9.87
N ALA A 176 2.44 -24.77 -11.04
CA ALA A 176 3.58 -24.62 -11.96
C ALA A 176 4.63 -23.67 -11.40
N ALA A 177 4.20 -22.56 -10.77
CA ALA A 177 5.08 -21.64 -10.08
C ALA A 177 5.77 -22.32 -8.88
N ALA A 178 5.02 -23.08 -8.07
CA ALA A 178 5.58 -23.86 -6.97
C ALA A 178 6.64 -24.85 -7.45
N ARG A 179 6.35 -25.57 -8.55
CA ARG A 179 7.29 -26.52 -9.16
C ARG A 179 8.59 -25.87 -9.61
N GLU A 180 8.51 -24.72 -10.25
CA GLU A 180 9.69 -23.98 -10.71
C GLU A 180 10.59 -23.60 -9.52
N MET A 181 10.02 -23.02 -8.47
CA MET A 181 10.75 -22.69 -7.23
C MET A 181 11.41 -23.92 -6.59
N ILE A 182 10.69 -25.03 -6.51
CA ILE A 182 11.19 -26.26 -5.90
C ILE A 182 12.35 -26.86 -6.72
N LEU A 183 12.22 -26.92 -8.04
CA LEU A 183 13.27 -27.43 -8.92
C LEU A 183 14.53 -26.56 -8.88
N GLU A 184 14.39 -25.28 -8.65
CA GLU A 184 15.51 -24.37 -8.44
C GLU A 184 16.22 -24.66 -7.10
N LEU A 185 15.47 -24.85 -6.02
CA LEU A 185 16.03 -25.27 -4.73
C LEU A 185 16.77 -26.61 -4.85
N PHE A 186 16.18 -27.57 -5.53
CA PHE A 186 16.84 -28.88 -5.72
C PHE A 186 18.17 -28.77 -6.46
N ARG A 187 18.25 -27.93 -7.51
CA ARG A 187 19.52 -27.68 -8.20
C ARG A 187 20.60 -27.10 -7.28
N VAL A 188 20.22 -26.17 -6.41
CA VAL A 188 21.14 -25.59 -5.41
C VAL A 188 21.57 -26.66 -4.40
N TRP A 189 20.63 -27.43 -3.87
CA TRP A 189 20.90 -28.43 -2.86
C TRP A 189 21.70 -29.64 -3.40
N ASP A 190 21.42 -30.07 -4.62
CA ASP A 190 22.23 -31.13 -5.31
C ASP A 190 23.69 -30.66 -5.44
N GLY A 191 23.93 -29.43 -5.91
CA GLY A 191 25.28 -28.89 -6.02
C GLY A 191 25.99 -28.70 -4.68
N LEU A 192 25.27 -28.40 -3.60
CA LEU A 192 25.84 -28.37 -2.25
C LEU A 192 26.12 -29.79 -1.70
N ALA A 193 25.23 -30.74 -1.97
CA ALA A 193 25.41 -32.15 -1.56
C ALA A 193 26.63 -32.77 -2.22
N GLU A 194 26.86 -32.56 -3.51
CA GLU A 194 28.04 -32.99 -4.24
C GLU A 194 29.34 -32.47 -3.61
N ARG A 195 29.30 -31.23 -3.09
CA ARG A 195 30.43 -30.61 -2.40
C ARG A 195 30.52 -30.95 -0.91
N ARG A 196 29.59 -31.79 -0.39
CA ARG A 196 29.45 -32.11 1.04
C ARG A 196 29.24 -30.88 1.91
N ALA A 197 28.59 -29.85 1.37
CA ALA A 197 28.34 -28.58 2.01
C ALA A 197 26.83 -28.33 2.28
N LEU A 198 25.97 -29.30 1.98
CA LEU A 198 24.53 -29.17 2.23
C LEU A 198 24.25 -29.32 3.73
N PRO A 199 23.64 -28.32 4.40
CA PRO A 199 23.26 -28.40 5.80
C PRO A 199 22.29 -29.56 6.07
N GLU A 200 22.24 -30.06 7.30
CA GLU A 200 21.29 -31.10 7.71
C GLU A 200 19.84 -30.58 7.61
N ASP A 201 19.58 -29.38 8.10
CA ASP A 201 18.27 -28.72 8.09
C ASP A 201 18.13 -27.81 6.88
N LEU A 202 17.03 -27.95 6.13
CA LEU A 202 16.72 -27.18 4.94
C LEU A 202 15.56 -26.22 5.22
N HIS A 203 15.89 -24.97 5.52
CA HIS A 203 14.92 -23.98 5.94
C HIS A 203 14.31 -23.23 4.75
N VAL A 204 12.97 -23.21 4.72
CA VAL A 204 12.13 -22.40 3.83
C VAL A 204 11.21 -21.55 4.70
N LEU A 205 11.11 -20.27 4.40
CA LEU A 205 10.28 -19.29 5.13
C LEU A 205 9.25 -18.71 4.17
N GLU A 206 7.98 -18.75 4.55
CA GLU A 206 6.91 -18.00 3.91
C GLU A 206 6.43 -16.87 4.86
N LEU A 207 6.51 -15.63 4.40
CA LEU A 207 6.02 -14.45 5.12
C LEU A 207 4.68 -14.00 4.56
N GLY A 208 3.68 -13.86 5.44
CA GLY A 208 2.31 -13.56 5.04
C GLY A 208 1.63 -14.78 4.44
N VAL A 209 1.66 -15.91 5.17
CA VAL A 209 1.15 -17.19 4.68
C VAL A 209 -0.36 -17.18 4.38
N GLY A 210 -1.11 -16.21 4.92
CA GLY A 210 -2.54 -16.16 4.77
C GLY A 210 -3.23 -17.44 5.26
N ASN A 211 -4.21 -17.95 4.53
CA ASN A 211 -4.92 -19.18 4.91
C ASN A 211 -4.12 -20.48 4.67
N GLY A 212 -2.87 -20.39 4.18
CA GLY A 212 -2.01 -21.56 3.95
C GLY A 212 -2.31 -22.37 2.69
N ASN A 213 -3.18 -21.90 1.82
CA ASN A 213 -3.49 -22.61 0.57
C ASN A 213 -2.26 -22.73 -0.35
N GLN A 214 -1.45 -21.68 -0.44
CA GLN A 214 -0.21 -21.68 -1.19
C GLN A 214 0.83 -22.61 -0.56
N ALA A 215 1.01 -22.53 0.76
CA ALA A 215 1.89 -23.43 1.51
C ALA A 215 1.55 -24.90 1.24
N ARG A 216 0.25 -25.24 1.25
CA ARG A 216 -0.21 -26.60 0.94
C ARG A 216 0.17 -27.03 -0.46
N VAL A 217 -0.10 -26.20 -1.47
CA VAL A 217 0.23 -26.49 -2.88
C VAL A 217 1.74 -26.73 -3.02
N TRP A 218 2.54 -25.86 -2.38
CA TRP A 218 4.01 -25.97 -2.43
C TRP A 218 4.51 -27.23 -1.74
N LEU A 219 4.04 -27.56 -0.54
CA LEU A 219 4.45 -28.74 0.23
C LEU A 219 4.02 -30.06 -0.43
N ASP A 220 2.80 -30.10 -0.99
CA ASP A 220 2.32 -31.27 -1.73
C ASP A 220 3.19 -31.52 -2.96
N GLU A 221 3.49 -30.49 -3.74
CA GLU A 221 4.33 -30.59 -4.94
C GLU A 221 5.78 -30.93 -4.58
N PHE A 222 6.31 -30.33 -3.50
CA PHE A 222 7.65 -30.64 -3.00
C PHE A 222 7.78 -32.11 -2.63
N ARG A 223 6.85 -32.64 -1.81
CA ARG A 223 6.84 -34.05 -1.41
C ARG A 223 6.71 -34.97 -2.61
N ARG A 224 5.92 -34.62 -3.61
CA ARG A 224 5.75 -35.38 -4.85
C ARG A 224 7.07 -35.45 -5.64
N LEU A 225 7.68 -34.30 -5.92
CA LEU A 225 8.92 -34.18 -6.68
C LEU A 225 10.11 -34.88 -5.99
N ASP A 226 10.23 -34.75 -4.66
CA ASP A 226 11.29 -35.41 -3.88
C ASP A 226 11.18 -36.94 -3.94
N ARG A 227 9.94 -37.48 -3.84
CA ARG A 227 9.68 -38.91 -3.99
C ARG A 227 10.01 -39.43 -5.39
N GLU A 228 9.65 -38.69 -6.45
CA GLU A 228 9.95 -39.08 -7.84
C GLU A 228 11.46 -39.16 -8.12
N ARG A 229 12.23 -38.37 -7.41
CA ARG A 229 13.69 -38.36 -7.48
C ARG A 229 14.37 -39.35 -6.53
N HIS A 230 13.58 -40.06 -5.72
CA HIS A 230 14.08 -40.89 -4.61
C HIS A 230 14.97 -40.11 -3.64
N GLY A 231 14.65 -38.80 -3.44
CA GLY A 231 15.35 -37.88 -2.58
C GLY A 231 14.98 -38.01 -1.10
N GLU A 232 15.73 -37.31 -0.27
CA GLU A 232 15.49 -37.24 1.17
C GLU A 232 15.28 -35.79 1.66
N TYR A 233 15.10 -34.83 0.75
CA TYR A 233 15.03 -33.42 1.09
C TYR A 233 13.76 -33.09 1.88
N TYR A 234 12.63 -33.74 1.56
CA TYR A 234 11.39 -33.54 2.31
C TYR A 234 11.55 -33.90 3.80
N ARG A 235 12.33 -34.94 4.11
CA ARG A 235 12.58 -35.36 5.49
C ARG A 235 13.43 -34.34 6.28
N ARG A 236 14.23 -33.53 5.59
CA ARG A 236 15.14 -32.52 6.13
C ARG A 236 14.53 -31.13 6.06
N LEU A 237 13.35 -30.98 5.43
CA LEU A 237 12.68 -29.71 5.24
C LEU A 237 12.11 -29.18 6.55
N HIS A 238 12.38 -27.91 6.80
CA HIS A 238 11.74 -27.08 7.83
C HIS A 238 11.04 -25.90 7.14
N TYR A 239 9.72 -26.01 6.97
CA TYR A 239 8.90 -24.98 6.38
C TYR A 239 8.30 -24.11 7.48
N LEU A 240 8.66 -22.83 7.50
CA LEU A 240 8.19 -21.88 8.51
C LEU A 240 7.14 -20.95 7.88
N MET A 241 5.97 -20.94 8.46
CA MET A 241 4.87 -20.05 8.10
C MET A 241 4.84 -18.86 9.07
N GLY A 242 5.04 -17.65 8.55
CA GLY A 242 4.96 -16.41 9.29
C GLY A 242 3.75 -15.60 8.90
N ASP A 243 2.98 -15.14 9.88
CA ASP A 243 1.91 -14.18 9.70
C ASP A 243 1.72 -13.37 10.99
N TYR A 244 1.20 -12.16 10.91
CA TYR A 244 0.97 -11.39 12.12
C TYR A 244 -0.38 -11.70 12.79
N SER A 245 -1.29 -12.39 12.09
CA SER A 245 -2.60 -12.80 12.59
C SER A 245 -2.58 -14.23 13.14
N PRO A 246 -2.76 -14.43 14.46
CA PRO A 246 -2.87 -15.76 15.05
C PRO A 246 -4.01 -16.59 14.46
N HIS A 247 -5.15 -15.96 14.18
CA HIS A 247 -6.35 -16.61 13.62
C HIS A 247 -6.07 -17.16 12.21
N VAL A 248 -5.41 -16.36 11.37
CA VAL A 248 -5.01 -16.78 10.02
C VAL A 248 -4.04 -17.96 10.06
N LEU A 249 -3.08 -17.93 11.01
CA LEU A 249 -2.14 -19.03 11.22
C LEU A 249 -2.82 -20.34 11.67
N GLU A 250 -3.89 -20.28 12.46
CA GLU A 250 -4.66 -21.48 12.82
C GLU A 250 -5.30 -22.13 11.59
N ARG A 251 -5.91 -21.33 10.71
CA ARG A 251 -6.44 -21.81 9.42
C ARG A 251 -5.33 -22.39 8.54
N ALA A 252 -4.18 -21.74 8.48
CA ALA A 252 -3.04 -22.21 7.71
C ALA A 252 -2.53 -23.58 8.23
N ARG A 253 -2.43 -23.75 9.56
CA ARG A 253 -2.05 -25.04 10.18
C ARG A 253 -3.01 -26.17 9.79
N GLU A 254 -4.32 -25.89 9.83
CA GLU A 254 -5.32 -26.89 9.44
C GLU A 254 -5.19 -27.27 7.96
N ASN A 255 -4.96 -26.29 7.08
CA ASN A 255 -4.78 -26.55 5.66
C ASN A 255 -3.52 -27.35 5.32
N VAL A 256 -2.46 -27.26 6.12
CA VAL A 256 -1.21 -28.00 5.93
C VAL A 256 -1.02 -29.16 6.91
N ARG A 257 -2.06 -29.59 7.62
CA ARG A 257 -2.00 -30.66 8.67
C ARG A 257 -1.33 -31.94 8.23
N HIS A 258 -1.40 -32.29 6.94
CA HIS A 258 -0.74 -33.47 6.38
C HIS A 258 0.79 -33.34 6.29
N HIS A 259 1.32 -32.16 6.58
CA HIS A 259 2.74 -31.84 6.61
C HIS A 259 3.21 -31.36 8.00
N ALA A 260 2.39 -31.58 9.06
CA ALA A 260 2.63 -31.03 10.41
C ALA A 260 4.03 -31.31 10.98
N GLU A 261 4.66 -32.44 10.59
CA GLU A 261 6.02 -32.77 11.01
C GLU A 261 7.10 -31.90 10.35
N ARG A 262 6.78 -31.17 9.29
CA ARG A 262 7.72 -30.37 8.48
C ARG A 262 7.43 -28.87 8.60
N VAL A 263 6.34 -28.50 9.26
CA VAL A 263 5.83 -27.15 9.28
C VAL A 263 5.85 -26.60 10.71
N SER A 264 6.35 -25.39 10.84
CA SER A 264 6.20 -24.58 12.05
C SER A 264 5.51 -23.27 11.68
N SER A 265 4.76 -22.69 12.61
CA SER A 265 4.10 -21.40 12.39
C SER A 265 4.41 -20.42 13.51
N LEU A 266 4.64 -19.17 13.17
CA LEU A 266 5.08 -18.12 14.08
C LEU A 266 4.29 -16.84 13.83
N VAL A 267 3.77 -16.25 14.90
CA VAL A 267 3.21 -14.90 14.84
C VAL A 267 4.36 -13.90 14.75
N LEU A 268 4.43 -13.15 13.66
CA LEU A 268 5.49 -12.18 13.44
C LEU A 268 5.02 -11.02 12.54
N ASP A 269 5.64 -9.86 12.73
CA ASP A 269 5.50 -8.72 11.82
C ASP A 269 6.53 -8.86 10.68
N ALA A 270 6.07 -8.90 9.43
CA ALA A 270 6.95 -9.00 8.28
C ALA A 270 7.98 -7.86 8.20
N ARG A 271 7.69 -6.68 8.80
CA ARG A 271 8.60 -5.52 8.83
C ARG A 271 9.80 -5.69 9.79
N SER A 272 9.75 -6.69 10.67
CA SER A 272 10.78 -6.97 11.67
C SER A 272 10.90 -8.47 11.94
N SER A 273 10.83 -9.27 10.90
CA SER A 273 10.86 -10.73 10.97
C SER A 273 12.13 -11.27 11.63
N SER A 274 13.27 -10.62 11.45
CA SER A 274 14.55 -11.01 12.04
C SER A 274 14.55 -10.95 13.58
N ALA A 275 13.71 -10.11 14.19
CA ALA A 275 13.56 -10.07 15.64
C ALA A 275 13.05 -11.40 16.22
N THR A 276 12.15 -12.07 15.51
CA THR A 276 11.63 -13.39 15.88
C THR A 276 12.46 -14.53 15.27
N LEU A 277 12.97 -14.36 14.06
CA LEU A 277 13.63 -15.39 13.27
C LEU A 277 15.16 -15.29 13.26
N GLY A 278 15.75 -14.56 14.22
CA GLY A 278 17.22 -14.40 14.30
C GLY A 278 18.02 -15.71 14.29
N PHE A 279 17.43 -16.82 14.75
CA PHE A 279 18.01 -18.16 14.68
C PHE A 279 18.19 -18.70 13.25
N LEU A 280 17.48 -18.12 12.28
CA LEU A 280 17.60 -18.44 10.84
C LEU A 280 18.67 -17.63 10.11
N ARG A 281 19.42 -16.77 10.79
CA ARG A 281 20.45 -15.96 10.14
C ARG A 281 21.35 -16.81 9.27
N SER A 282 21.46 -16.47 7.99
CA SER A 282 22.23 -17.16 6.95
C SER A 282 21.83 -18.65 6.74
N LYS A 283 20.57 -19.02 6.98
CA LYS A 283 20.10 -20.42 6.86
C LYS A 283 18.93 -20.62 5.91
N ALA A 284 18.12 -19.61 5.64
CA ALA A 284 16.94 -19.75 4.78
C ALA A 284 17.36 -19.88 3.32
N PHE A 285 17.04 -21.00 2.66
CA PHE A 285 17.27 -21.20 1.23
C PHE A 285 16.22 -20.52 0.37
N LEU A 286 15.01 -20.36 0.87
CA LEU A 286 13.94 -19.62 0.24
C LEU A 286 13.25 -18.74 1.30
N ILE A 287 13.09 -17.47 0.99
CA ILE A 287 12.12 -16.60 1.64
C ILE A 287 11.07 -16.27 0.59
N TYR A 288 9.87 -16.79 0.80
CA TYR A 288 8.75 -16.61 -0.11
C TYR A 288 7.75 -15.61 0.45
N ILE A 289 7.31 -14.69 -0.39
CA ILE A 289 6.37 -13.61 -0.03
C ILE A 289 5.37 -13.45 -1.17
N SER A 290 4.09 -13.31 -0.85
CA SER A 290 3.06 -13.10 -1.87
C SER A 290 1.95 -12.18 -1.39
N ASN A 291 1.69 -11.09 -2.12
CA ASN A 291 0.66 -10.09 -1.81
C ASN A 291 0.78 -9.55 -0.36
N VAL A 292 1.99 -9.22 0.07
CA VAL A 292 2.27 -8.65 1.41
C VAL A 292 2.77 -7.22 1.30
N TYR A 293 3.68 -6.96 0.37
CA TYR A 293 4.36 -5.68 0.28
C TYR A 293 3.41 -4.54 -0.13
N ASP A 294 2.43 -4.83 -0.98
CA ASP A 294 1.37 -3.90 -1.38
C ASP A 294 0.41 -3.53 -0.23
N ASN A 295 0.38 -4.34 0.83
CA ASN A 295 -0.42 -4.17 2.03
C ASN A 295 0.34 -3.50 3.20
N LEU A 296 1.60 -3.10 3.02
CA LEU A 296 2.42 -2.49 4.07
C LEU A 296 2.40 -0.96 4.00
N PRO A 297 2.52 -0.28 5.17
CA PRO A 297 2.48 1.17 5.26
C PRO A 297 3.48 1.85 4.34
N THR A 298 3.01 2.87 3.60
CA THR A 298 3.82 3.60 2.64
C THR A 298 3.58 5.11 2.71
N ASP A 299 4.65 5.87 2.47
CA ASP A 299 4.60 7.29 2.18
C ASP A 299 4.65 7.54 0.68
N GLU A 300 4.34 8.77 0.30
CA GLU A 300 4.57 9.26 -1.05
C GLU A 300 5.42 10.52 -1.01
N ILE A 301 6.28 10.66 -2.00
CA ILE A 301 7.05 11.88 -2.27
C ILE A 301 6.71 12.40 -3.65
N VAL A 302 6.85 13.72 -3.79
CA VAL A 302 6.54 14.44 -5.03
C VAL A 302 7.73 15.32 -5.37
N ARG A 303 8.17 15.29 -6.63
CA ARG A 303 9.06 16.28 -7.22
C ARG A 303 8.25 17.17 -8.15
N LEU A 304 8.27 18.48 -7.88
CA LEU A 304 7.59 19.50 -8.68
C LEU A 304 8.53 20.68 -8.89
N GLY A 305 8.77 21.04 -10.15
CA GLY A 305 9.60 22.20 -10.48
C GLY A 305 11.01 22.15 -9.89
N GLY A 306 11.57 20.96 -9.68
CA GLY A 306 12.87 20.74 -9.06
C GLY A 306 12.88 20.65 -7.54
N HIS A 307 11.74 20.93 -6.87
CA HIS A 307 11.60 20.86 -5.41
C HIS A 307 10.99 19.53 -4.98
N LEU A 308 11.37 19.05 -3.79
CA LEU A 308 10.87 17.80 -3.21
C LEU A 308 9.87 18.10 -2.10
N PHE A 309 8.80 17.30 -2.08
CA PHE A 309 7.73 17.35 -1.09
C PHE A 309 7.40 15.95 -0.61
N ARG A 310 7.06 15.82 0.68
CA ARG A 310 6.33 14.67 1.18
C ARG A 310 4.83 14.92 1.04
N VAL A 311 4.08 13.86 0.78
CA VAL A 311 2.62 13.90 0.84
C VAL A 311 2.21 13.64 2.28
N GLU A 312 1.64 14.65 2.94
CA GLU A 312 0.96 14.46 4.20
C GLU A 312 -0.53 14.21 3.95
N THR A 313 -1.10 13.33 4.75
CA THR A 313 -2.49 12.92 4.66
C THR A 313 -3.22 13.11 5.98
N ARG A 314 -4.53 13.22 5.92
CA ARG A 314 -5.43 13.01 7.05
C ARG A 314 -6.73 12.35 6.58
N ALA A 315 -7.16 11.34 7.31
CA ALA A 315 -8.40 10.63 7.02
C ALA A 315 -9.61 11.41 7.54
N TYR A 316 -10.71 11.36 6.79
CA TYR A 316 -11.97 11.95 7.16
C TYR A 316 -13.16 11.15 6.62
N LEU A 317 -14.33 11.38 7.19
CA LEU A 317 -15.62 11.00 6.65
C LEU A 317 -16.32 12.23 6.07
N PRO A 318 -16.92 12.15 4.86
CA PRO A 318 -17.84 13.18 4.39
C PRO A 318 -18.94 13.41 5.42
N GLY A 319 -19.33 14.67 5.65
CA GLY A 319 -20.24 15.05 6.75
C GLY A 319 -21.57 14.29 6.73
N LEU A 320 -22.18 14.10 5.56
CA LEU A 320 -23.40 13.31 5.42
C LEU A 320 -23.20 11.83 5.84
N THR A 321 -22.06 11.25 5.46
CA THR A 321 -21.71 9.87 5.86
C THR A 321 -21.47 9.80 7.36
N ALA A 322 -20.74 10.75 7.92
CA ALA A 322 -20.50 10.82 9.35
C ALA A 322 -21.80 10.98 10.15
N ALA A 323 -22.70 11.86 9.70
CA ALA A 323 -24.00 12.06 10.33
C ALA A 323 -24.87 10.79 10.28
N GLN A 324 -24.87 10.05 9.16
CA GLN A 324 -25.61 8.81 9.05
C GLN A 324 -25.06 7.74 10.00
N ILE A 325 -23.73 7.51 10.00
CA ILE A 325 -23.10 6.53 10.89
C ILE A 325 -23.36 6.90 12.36
N ALA A 326 -23.25 8.18 12.71
CA ALA A 326 -23.52 8.64 14.07
C ALA A 326 -24.98 8.44 14.48
N SER A 327 -25.92 8.71 13.56
CA SER A 327 -27.36 8.45 13.78
C SER A 327 -27.66 6.98 14.01
N ASP A 328 -27.04 6.11 13.23
CA ASP A 328 -27.24 4.63 13.35
C ASP A 328 -26.75 4.08 14.71
N LEU A 329 -25.80 4.79 15.35
CA LEU A 329 -25.23 4.45 16.66
C LEU A 329 -25.76 5.33 17.80
N GLU A 330 -26.78 6.15 17.56
CA GLU A 330 -27.36 7.09 18.55
C GLU A 330 -26.30 7.97 19.25
N MET A 331 -25.34 8.51 18.46
CA MET A 331 -24.23 9.33 18.95
C MET A 331 -24.08 10.62 18.15
N ARG A 332 -23.22 11.52 18.64
CA ARG A 332 -22.88 12.75 17.90
C ARG A 332 -21.73 12.46 16.93
N PRO A 333 -21.69 13.10 15.74
CA PRO A 333 -20.59 12.93 14.77
C PRO A 333 -19.19 13.20 15.35
N GLU A 334 -19.08 14.15 16.29
CA GLU A 334 -17.80 14.52 16.93
C GLU A 334 -17.20 13.39 17.79
N GLU A 335 -17.98 12.40 18.17
CA GLU A 335 -17.54 11.23 18.95
C GLU A 335 -16.99 10.10 18.04
N LEU A 336 -17.23 10.18 16.72
CA LEU A 336 -16.81 9.14 15.77
C LEU A 336 -15.28 8.93 15.74
N PRO A 337 -14.43 9.97 15.77
CA PRO A 337 -12.98 9.76 15.75
C PRO A 337 -12.48 8.87 16.90
N ASP A 338 -12.98 9.11 18.10
CA ASP A 338 -12.63 8.31 19.29
C ASP A 338 -13.11 6.86 19.15
N LEU A 339 -14.34 6.67 18.66
CA LEU A 339 -14.89 5.33 18.46
C LEU A 339 -14.14 4.56 17.37
N VAL A 340 -13.76 5.23 16.28
CA VAL A 340 -12.92 4.67 15.21
C VAL A 340 -11.52 4.32 15.74
N GLY A 341 -10.91 5.21 16.52
CA GLY A 341 -9.63 4.93 17.18
C GLY A 341 -9.68 3.68 18.06
N ARG A 342 -10.75 3.55 18.86
CA ARG A 342 -10.98 2.35 19.69
C ARG A 342 -11.23 1.10 18.86
N LEU A 343 -11.96 1.20 17.74
CA LEU A 343 -12.16 0.07 16.82
C LEU A 343 -10.83 -0.44 16.28
N VAL A 344 -9.98 0.44 15.78
CA VAL A 344 -8.67 0.08 15.22
C VAL A 344 -7.74 -0.52 16.28
N GLN A 345 -7.82 -0.02 17.52
CA GLN A 345 -6.95 -0.48 18.62
C GLN A 345 -7.42 -1.81 19.22
N LEU A 346 -8.72 -1.97 19.46
CA LEU A 346 -9.28 -3.10 20.22
C LEU A 346 -9.78 -4.24 19.31
N GLY A 347 -10.12 -3.93 18.06
CA GLY A 347 -10.85 -4.84 17.20
C GLY A 347 -12.35 -4.90 17.54
N PRO A 348 -13.17 -5.52 16.63
CA PRO A 348 -14.62 -5.50 16.76
C PRO A 348 -15.15 -6.29 17.95
N GLU A 349 -14.49 -7.37 18.37
CA GLU A 349 -14.91 -8.19 19.51
C GLU A 349 -14.82 -7.42 20.83
N LEU A 350 -13.63 -6.87 21.09
CA LEU A 350 -13.39 -6.13 22.35
C LEU A 350 -14.13 -4.79 22.34
N LEU A 351 -14.28 -4.15 21.17
CA LEU A 351 -15.08 -2.93 21.06
C LEU A 351 -16.54 -3.18 21.42
N ALA A 352 -17.14 -4.25 20.87
CA ALA A 352 -18.54 -4.61 21.18
C ALA A 352 -18.71 -4.97 22.66
N ALA A 353 -17.74 -5.66 23.25
CA ALA A 353 -17.76 -5.99 24.68
C ALA A 353 -17.61 -4.73 25.57
N ALA A 354 -16.86 -3.72 25.12
CA ALA A 354 -16.60 -2.48 25.87
C ALA A 354 -17.73 -1.43 25.71
N ALA A 355 -18.61 -1.57 24.71
CA ALA A 355 -19.72 -0.66 24.45
C ALA A 355 -20.97 -1.45 23.99
N PRO A 356 -21.49 -2.36 24.82
CA PRO A 356 -22.60 -3.22 24.43
C PRO A 356 -23.90 -2.47 24.13
N GLU A 357 -24.09 -1.29 24.71
CA GLU A 357 -25.22 -0.40 24.40
C GLU A 357 -25.20 0.13 22.97
N ARG A 358 -24.02 0.32 22.39
CA ARG A 358 -23.84 0.79 21.00
C ARG A 358 -23.84 -0.37 19.99
N PHE A 359 -23.45 -1.56 20.45
CA PHE A 359 -23.36 -2.76 19.62
C PHE A 359 -24.21 -3.91 20.17
N PRO A 360 -25.54 -3.75 20.22
CA PRO A 360 -26.42 -4.76 20.81
C PRO A 360 -26.40 -6.09 20.04
N GLY A 361 -25.97 -6.08 18.76
CA GLY A 361 -25.71 -7.27 17.95
C GLY A 361 -24.35 -7.91 18.16
N GLY A 362 -23.56 -7.43 19.14
CA GLY A 362 -22.22 -7.95 19.46
C GLY A 362 -21.18 -7.65 18.37
N PRO A 363 -20.19 -8.53 18.19
CA PRO A 363 -19.08 -8.29 17.24
C PRO A 363 -19.51 -8.01 15.80
N LEU A 364 -20.59 -8.64 15.32
CA LEU A 364 -21.09 -8.40 13.97
C LEU A 364 -21.66 -6.99 13.77
N ALA A 365 -22.28 -6.41 14.81
CA ALA A 365 -22.71 -5.00 14.78
C ALA A 365 -21.49 -4.07 14.72
N ALA A 366 -20.42 -4.38 15.44
CA ALA A 366 -19.16 -3.62 15.36
C ALA A 366 -18.49 -3.76 13.99
N VAL A 367 -18.57 -4.92 13.32
CA VAL A 367 -18.12 -5.09 11.94
C VAL A 367 -18.97 -4.28 10.96
N ALA A 368 -20.29 -4.20 11.17
CA ALA A 368 -21.15 -3.35 10.34
C ALA A 368 -20.75 -1.86 10.44
N PHE A 369 -20.48 -1.38 11.65
CA PHE A 369 -19.91 -0.04 11.88
C PHE A 369 -18.55 0.12 11.16
N TRP A 370 -17.63 -0.81 11.34
CA TRP A 370 -16.35 -0.80 10.65
C TRP A 370 -16.50 -0.70 9.14
N ARG A 371 -17.38 -1.51 8.54
CA ARG A 371 -17.64 -1.48 7.09
C ARG A 371 -18.16 -0.12 6.64
N ALA A 372 -19.13 0.46 7.36
CA ALA A 372 -19.66 1.77 7.03
C ALA A 372 -18.57 2.86 7.05
N VAL A 373 -17.70 2.84 8.07
CA VAL A 373 -16.54 3.75 8.14
C VAL A 373 -15.55 3.47 7.00
N TRP A 374 -15.20 2.21 6.74
CA TRP A 374 -14.26 1.83 5.68
C TRP A 374 -14.75 2.28 4.29
N GLU A 375 -16.00 2.09 3.98
CA GLU A 375 -16.60 2.53 2.71
C GLU A 375 -16.58 4.05 2.58
N GLY A 376 -16.88 4.74 3.68
CA GLY A 376 -16.97 6.21 3.73
C GLY A 376 -15.65 6.95 3.79
N VAL A 377 -14.60 6.36 4.40
CA VAL A 377 -13.36 7.07 4.67
C VAL A 377 -12.67 7.56 3.39
N ARG A 378 -12.19 8.82 3.45
CA ARG A 378 -11.40 9.49 2.40
C ARG A 378 -10.13 10.06 3.00
N LEU A 379 -9.15 10.37 2.15
CA LEU A 379 -7.89 11.02 2.52
C LEU A 379 -7.85 12.42 1.93
N GLN A 380 -7.63 13.41 2.76
CA GLN A 380 -7.20 14.72 2.33
C GLN A 380 -5.68 14.74 2.27
N GLU A 381 -5.11 15.40 1.25
CA GLU A 381 -3.67 15.40 1.00
C GLU A 381 -3.14 16.83 0.94
N ARG A 382 -1.88 17.03 1.33
CA ARG A 382 -1.09 18.24 1.09
C ARG A 382 0.36 17.92 0.81
N TYR A 383 1.06 18.79 0.09
CA TYR A 383 2.48 18.67 -0.21
C TYR A 383 3.25 19.58 0.75
N VAL A 384 4.12 18.96 1.55
CA VAL A 384 4.97 19.65 2.54
C VAL A 384 6.43 19.52 2.11
N PRO A 385 7.19 20.62 2.04
CA PRO A 385 8.57 20.59 1.58
C PRO A 385 9.44 19.59 2.35
N ILE A 386 10.31 18.90 1.62
CA ILE A 386 11.46 18.18 2.16
C ILE A 386 12.67 19.09 1.92
N GLU A 387 13.14 19.75 2.97
CA GLU A 387 14.29 20.67 2.86
C GLU A 387 15.59 19.91 2.64
N GLU A 388 15.76 18.78 3.36
CA GLU A 388 16.91 17.90 3.26
C GLU A 388 16.45 16.45 3.12
N LEU A 389 16.63 15.87 1.94
CA LEU A 389 16.20 14.50 1.66
C LEU A 389 16.85 13.47 2.61
N ASP A 390 18.07 13.73 3.02
CA ASP A 390 18.85 12.83 3.88
C ASP A 390 18.25 12.69 5.29
N THR A 391 17.45 13.68 5.74
CA THR A 391 16.71 13.61 7.02
C THR A 391 15.42 12.81 6.94
N TYR A 392 14.97 12.48 5.74
CA TYR A 392 13.80 11.65 5.54
C TYR A 392 14.16 10.17 5.74
N GLU A 393 13.48 9.47 6.66
CA GLU A 393 13.70 8.06 6.91
C GLU A 393 12.84 7.18 5.98
N VAL A 394 13.50 6.40 5.12
CA VAL A 394 12.86 5.43 4.22
C VAL A 394 12.47 4.15 4.96
N ALA A 395 13.39 3.60 5.73
CA ALA A 395 13.22 2.42 6.57
C ALA A 395 14.15 2.57 7.79
N PRO A 396 14.01 1.78 8.85
CA PRO A 396 14.86 1.87 10.03
C PRO A 396 16.36 1.87 9.66
N GLY A 397 17.05 2.98 9.99
CA GLY A 397 18.45 3.18 9.69
C GLY A 397 18.80 3.49 8.22
N ILE A 398 17.81 3.73 7.35
CA ILE A 398 17.99 4.09 5.94
C ILE A 398 17.42 5.48 5.70
N GLY A 399 18.29 6.44 5.44
CA GLY A 399 17.91 7.81 5.08
C GLY A 399 17.43 7.93 3.62
N GLY A 400 16.88 9.10 3.30
CA GLY A 400 16.32 9.40 1.99
C GLY A 400 17.36 9.58 0.88
N GLU A 401 18.65 9.61 1.19
CA GLU A 401 19.73 9.68 0.18
C GLU A 401 19.62 8.55 -0.85
N ILE A 402 19.05 7.39 -0.47
CA ILE A 402 18.82 6.26 -1.39
C ILE A 402 17.81 6.60 -2.50
N LEU A 403 16.92 7.56 -2.25
CA LEU A 403 15.92 8.01 -3.22
C LEU A 403 16.51 9.01 -4.23
N ARG A 404 17.63 9.67 -3.91
CA ARG A 404 18.19 10.76 -4.71
C ARG A 404 18.40 10.36 -6.18
N PRO A 405 19.06 9.25 -6.52
CA PRO A 405 19.23 8.84 -7.93
C PRO A 405 17.91 8.60 -8.66
N ILE A 406 16.87 8.16 -7.92
CA ILE A 406 15.56 7.85 -8.49
C ILE A 406 14.79 9.14 -8.81
N VAL A 407 14.78 10.12 -7.88
CA VAL A 407 14.01 11.35 -8.04
C VAL A 407 14.73 12.40 -8.90
N GLU A 408 16.07 12.44 -8.90
CA GLU A 408 16.85 13.40 -9.67
C GLU A 408 16.96 13.02 -11.15
N ALA A 409 16.94 11.74 -11.48
CA ALA A 409 16.97 11.26 -12.86
C ALA A 409 15.69 11.58 -13.66
N ASN A 410 14.61 11.92 -12.98
CA ASN A 410 13.28 12.12 -13.58
C ASN A 410 12.83 13.58 -13.46
N GLY A 411 11.89 13.99 -14.31
CA GLY A 411 11.20 15.27 -14.21
C GLY A 411 10.24 15.32 -13.00
N ASP A 412 9.15 16.05 -13.15
CA ASP A 412 8.09 16.05 -12.14
C ASP A 412 7.50 14.64 -12.00
N VAL A 413 7.44 14.15 -10.75
CA VAL A 413 6.97 12.79 -10.45
C VAL A 413 6.35 12.73 -9.06
N ARG A 414 5.29 11.94 -8.90
CA ARG A 414 4.74 11.52 -7.60
C ARG A 414 4.93 10.01 -7.49
N MET A 415 5.62 9.54 -6.45
CA MET A 415 5.94 8.13 -6.29
C MET A 415 5.83 7.66 -4.85
N HIS A 416 5.59 6.36 -4.69
CA HIS A 416 5.61 5.68 -3.39
C HIS A 416 7.03 5.52 -2.87
N VAL A 417 7.19 5.61 -1.56
CA VAL A 417 8.43 5.24 -0.87
C VAL A 417 8.41 3.77 -0.44
N SER A 418 7.20 3.18 -0.26
CA SER A 418 7.02 1.77 0.15
C SER A 418 7.81 1.41 1.42
N ASN A 419 7.71 2.27 2.45
CA ASN A 419 8.50 2.18 3.68
C ASN A 419 8.40 0.82 4.37
N GLY A 420 7.18 0.27 4.48
CA GLY A 420 6.96 -1.04 5.09
C GLY A 420 7.59 -2.18 4.29
N ALA A 421 7.46 -2.14 2.96
CA ALA A 421 8.09 -3.13 2.08
C ALA A 421 9.63 -3.03 2.13
N ALA A 422 10.17 -1.79 2.13
CA ALA A 422 11.61 -1.55 2.29
C ALA A 422 12.14 -2.12 3.62
N ALA A 423 11.42 -1.86 4.72
CA ALA A 423 11.78 -2.40 6.04
C ALA A 423 11.76 -3.94 6.03
N SER A 424 10.67 -4.55 5.55
CA SER A 424 10.55 -6.02 5.45
C SER A 424 11.63 -6.64 4.59
N PHE A 425 11.90 -6.04 3.43
CA PHE A 425 12.91 -6.53 2.49
C PHE A 425 14.29 -6.53 3.14
N ILE A 426 14.74 -5.39 3.68
CA ILE A 426 16.07 -5.28 4.31
C ILE A 426 16.21 -6.21 5.52
N ASP A 427 15.16 -6.29 6.34
CA ASP A 427 15.15 -7.10 7.56
C ASP A 427 15.21 -8.61 7.24
N SER A 428 14.69 -9.02 6.09
CA SER A 428 14.69 -10.43 5.64
C SER A 428 16.01 -10.87 5.03
N LEU A 429 16.78 -9.99 4.37
CA LEU A 429 18.00 -10.36 3.65
C LEU A 429 19.04 -11.10 4.51
N PRO A 430 19.31 -10.72 5.78
CA PRO A 430 20.28 -11.43 6.63
C PRO A 430 19.89 -12.86 6.99
N LEU A 431 18.63 -13.26 6.79
CA LEU A 431 18.16 -14.63 7.05
C LEU A 431 18.55 -15.58 5.92
N LEU A 432 18.83 -15.06 4.71
CA LEU A 432 19.15 -15.87 3.55
C LEU A 432 20.47 -16.60 3.72
N HIS A 433 20.45 -17.89 3.37
CA HIS A 433 21.67 -18.66 3.12
C HIS A 433 22.46 -18.01 1.96
N PRO A 434 23.82 -18.08 1.91
CA PRO A 434 24.60 -17.52 0.79
C PRO A 434 24.13 -17.96 -0.61
N PHE A 435 23.57 -19.16 -0.73
CA PHE A 435 22.95 -19.68 -1.96
C PHE A 435 21.41 -19.62 -1.92
N GLY A 436 20.84 -18.88 -0.98
CA GLY A 436 19.40 -18.70 -0.85
C GLY A 436 18.86 -17.62 -1.79
N VAL A 437 17.53 -17.59 -1.88
CA VAL A 437 16.79 -16.63 -2.69
C VAL A 437 15.62 -16.06 -1.90
N LEU A 438 15.39 -14.75 -2.01
CA LEU A 438 14.11 -14.14 -1.66
C LEU A 438 13.31 -13.99 -2.94
N GLN A 439 12.10 -14.52 -2.94
CA GLN A 439 11.16 -14.41 -4.05
C GLN A 439 9.85 -13.81 -3.57
N CYS A 440 9.46 -12.68 -4.18
CA CYS A 440 8.24 -11.97 -3.83
C CYS A 440 7.35 -11.79 -5.06
N HIS A 441 6.10 -12.24 -4.98
CA HIS A 441 5.06 -12.01 -5.98
C HIS A 441 4.14 -10.91 -5.49
N ASP A 442 4.16 -9.75 -6.16
CA ASP A 442 3.41 -8.57 -5.73
C ASP A 442 3.18 -7.57 -6.87
N LEU A 443 2.53 -6.46 -6.57
CA LEU A 443 2.26 -5.37 -7.51
C LEU A 443 3.45 -4.38 -7.54
N PHE A 444 4.44 -4.62 -8.39
CA PHE A 444 5.61 -3.76 -8.49
C PHE A 444 5.50 -2.72 -9.61
N ILE A 445 5.88 -1.50 -9.30
CA ILE A 445 6.41 -0.54 -10.28
C ILE A 445 7.85 -0.93 -10.52
N THR A 446 8.20 -1.30 -11.73
CA THR A 446 9.55 -1.75 -12.08
C THR A 446 10.41 -0.65 -12.70
N GLU A 447 9.76 0.38 -13.25
CA GLU A 447 10.39 1.54 -13.88
C GLU A 447 9.71 2.82 -13.40
N ILE A 448 10.48 3.87 -13.11
CA ILE A 448 9.96 5.13 -12.55
C ILE A 448 9.00 5.84 -13.51
N GLU A 449 9.19 5.70 -14.80
CA GLU A 449 8.34 6.26 -15.86
C GLU A 449 6.89 5.78 -15.73
N GLN A 450 6.65 4.62 -15.13
CA GLN A 450 5.31 4.11 -14.87
C GLN A 450 4.50 4.98 -13.89
N TYR A 451 5.16 5.76 -13.02
CA TYR A 451 4.48 6.74 -12.17
C TYR A 451 3.97 7.97 -12.95
N GLN A 452 4.52 8.23 -14.13
CA GLN A 452 4.09 9.35 -14.98
C GLN A 452 2.85 9.01 -15.81
N THR A 453 2.51 7.72 -15.96
CA THR A 453 1.41 7.26 -16.82
C THR A 453 0.05 7.16 -16.12
N GLY A 454 -0.03 7.45 -14.82
CA GLY A 454 -1.28 7.44 -14.06
C GLY A 454 -1.05 7.38 -12.56
N PHE A 455 -2.10 7.69 -11.79
CA PHE A 455 -2.06 7.58 -10.35
C PHE A 455 -2.19 6.12 -9.91
N ARG A 456 -1.24 5.66 -9.13
CA ARG A 456 -1.14 4.29 -8.63
C ARG A 456 -1.19 4.22 -7.09
N GLY A 457 -1.71 5.25 -6.46
CA GLY A 457 -1.84 5.36 -5.00
C GLY A 457 -2.84 4.38 -4.42
N PRO A 458 -2.98 4.40 -3.09
CA PRO A 458 -3.72 3.38 -2.36
C PRO A 458 -5.18 3.31 -2.82
N GLY A 459 -5.62 2.08 -3.04
CA GLY A 459 -7.01 1.72 -3.33
C GLY A 459 -7.60 0.89 -2.20
N LYS A 460 -8.92 0.78 -2.20
CA LYS A 460 -9.67 -0.12 -1.32
C LYS A 460 -9.93 -1.42 -2.06
N TYR A 461 -9.61 -2.52 -1.44
CA TYR A 461 -9.85 -3.83 -1.98
C TYR A 461 -10.51 -4.72 -0.91
N ASP A 462 -11.82 -4.94 -1.02
CA ASP A 462 -12.65 -5.50 0.05
C ASP A 462 -12.48 -4.68 1.34
N GLY A 463 -11.96 -5.25 2.42
CA GLY A 463 -11.64 -4.55 3.67
C GLY A 463 -10.18 -4.13 3.80
N SER A 464 -9.34 -4.38 2.79
CA SER A 464 -7.89 -4.11 2.82
C SER A 464 -7.49 -2.93 1.93
N VAL A 465 -6.27 -2.43 2.16
CA VAL A 465 -5.58 -1.49 1.28
C VAL A 465 -4.83 -2.29 0.22
N VAL A 466 -4.86 -1.83 -1.02
CA VAL A 466 -4.00 -2.30 -2.10
C VAL A 466 -3.18 -1.13 -2.63
N ASN A 467 -1.89 -1.35 -2.83
CA ASN A 467 -0.99 -0.32 -3.31
C ASN A 467 0.04 -0.89 -4.30
N TRP A 468 0.84 -0.03 -4.92
CA TRP A 468 1.96 -0.45 -5.76
C TRP A 468 3.27 -0.26 -5.03
N VAL A 469 4.15 -1.24 -5.17
CA VAL A 469 5.47 -1.27 -4.50
C VAL A 469 6.54 -0.67 -5.41
N ASN A 470 7.39 0.19 -4.86
CA ASN A 470 8.50 0.82 -5.58
C ASN A 470 9.66 -0.17 -5.79
N GLY A 471 9.66 -0.87 -6.92
CA GLY A 471 10.70 -1.82 -7.29
C GLY A 471 12.09 -1.19 -7.45
N PRO A 472 12.27 -0.04 -8.15
CA PRO A 472 13.55 0.64 -8.24
C PRO A 472 14.19 0.95 -6.88
N LEU A 473 13.39 1.32 -5.87
CA LEU A 473 13.87 1.51 -4.50
C LEU A 473 14.36 0.19 -3.90
N LEU A 474 13.57 -0.89 -4.00
CA LEU A 474 13.98 -2.19 -3.46
C LEU A 474 15.25 -2.70 -4.17
N ALA A 475 15.40 -2.47 -5.48
CA ALA A 475 16.61 -2.79 -6.21
C ALA A 475 17.83 -1.98 -5.73
N ALA A 476 17.63 -0.70 -5.43
CA ALA A 476 18.70 0.14 -4.87
C ALA A 476 19.12 -0.33 -3.47
N LEU A 477 18.14 -0.67 -2.62
CA LEU A 477 18.37 -1.23 -1.29
C LEU A 477 19.08 -2.58 -1.34
N GLY A 478 18.66 -3.49 -2.23
CA GLY A 478 19.32 -4.78 -2.42
C GLY A 478 20.79 -4.61 -2.80
N ARG A 479 21.08 -3.75 -3.79
CA ARG A 479 22.47 -3.46 -4.19
C ARG A 479 23.32 -2.91 -3.04
N ARG A 480 22.75 -2.01 -2.21
CA ARG A 480 23.43 -1.46 -1.03
C ARG A 480 23.78 -2.54 0.00
N HIS A 481 22.97 -3.58 0.08
CA HIS A 481 23.17 -4.71 1.00
C HIS A 481 23.89 -5.91 0.37
N GLY A 482 24.43 -5.79 -0.86
CA GLY A 482 25.17 -6.86 -1.52
C GLY A 482 24.31 -7.90 -2.21
N PHE A 483 23.09 -7.54 -2.61
CA PHE A 483 22.17 -8.41 -3.35
C PHE A 483 21.90 -7.88 -4.75
N ASP A 484 21.77 -8.79 -5.69
CA ASP A 484 21.21 -8.53 -7.01
C ASP A 484 19.70 -8.73 -6.96
N VAL A 485 18.97 -7.74 -7.45
CA VAL A 485 17.50 -7.74 -7.47
C VAL A 485 17.03 -7.63 -8.90
N SER A 486 16.17 -8.53 -9.31
CA SER A 486 15.54 -8.56 -10.63
C SER A 486 14.02 -8.64 -10.54
N PHE A 487 13.35 -8.20 -11.59
CA PHE A 487 11.89 -8.21 -11.72
C PHE A 487 11.50 -8.91 -13.01
N GLN A 488 10.50 -9.79 -12.93
CA GLN A 488 9.93 -10.47 -14.09
C GLN A 488 8.40 -10.52 -13.97
N PRO A 489 7.63 -10.34 -15.06
CA PRO A 489 6.20 -10.59 -15.02
C PRO A 489 5.89 -12.00 -14.52
N PHE A 490 4.84 -12.15 -13.72
CA PHE A 490 4.40 -13.49 -13.28
C PHE A 490 3.83 -14.28 -14.46
N GLY A 491 4.64 -15.20 -14.99
CA GLY A 491 4.37 -15.90 -16.26
C GLY A 491 3.34 -17.04 -16.18
N HIS A 492 2.91 -17.43 -14.96
CA HIS A 492 2.05 -18.60 -14.77
C HIS A 492 0.56 -18.29 -14.83
N ARG A 493 0.18 -17.03 -15.05
CA ARG A 493 -1.22 -16.59 -15.25
C ARG A 493 -1.30 -15.46 -16.26
N THR A 494 -2.03 -15.72 -17.34
CA THR A 494 -2.23 -14.72 -18.39
C THR A 494 -3.02 -13.51 -17.88
N GLY A 495 -2.52 -12.32 -18.16
CA GLY A 495 -3.17 -11.05 -17.77
C GLY A 495 -3.02 -10.66 -16.30
N SER A 496 -2.20 -11.37 -15.52
CA SER A 496 -1.82 -10.95 -14.17
C SER A 496 -1.01 -9.65 -14.21
N ASN A 497 -1.25 -8.78 -13.21
CA ASN A 497 -0.43 -7.60 -12.97
C ASN A 497 0.70 -7.87 -11.98
N VAL A 498 0.74 -9.06 -11.44
CA VAL A 498 1.75 -9.48 -10.48
C VAL A 498 3.09 -9.58 -11.17
N THR A 499 4.10 -9.09 -10.51
CA THR A 499 5.51 -9.19 -10.90
C THR A 499 6.25 -9.98 -9.83
N THR A 500 7.20 -10.79 -10.25
CA THR A 500 8.10 -11.53 -9.37
C THR A 500 9.36 -10.71 -9.14
N LEU A 501 9.62 -10.31 -7.90
CA LEU A 501 10.92 -9.85 -7.44
C LEU A 501 11.74 -11.06 -7.03
N THR A 502 12.99 -11.11 -7.49
CA THR A 502 13.98 -12.13 -7.06
C THR A 502 15.22 -11.42 -6.53
N ALA A 503 15.63 -11.72 -5.30
CA ALA A 503 16.87 -11.20 -4.70
C ALA A 503 17.81 -12.35 -4.32
N ARG A 504 19.09 -12.24 -4.75
CA ARG A 504 20.17 -13.20 -4.48
C ARG A 504 21.42 -12.47 -4.00
N VAL A 505 22.23 -13.12 -3.21
CA VAL A 505 23.56 -12.59 -2.85
C VAL A 505 24.35 -12.35 -4.13
N ARG A 506 24.97 -11.17 -4.25
CA ARG A 506 25.85 -10.84 -5.37
C ARG A 506 27.11 -11.68 -5.30
N GLU A 507 27.48 -12.31 -6.42
CA GLU A 507 28.73 -13.06 -6.59
C GLU A 507 29.97 -12.14 -6.60
#